data_2ca95f65c6a4699c6ff852e393f66800
#
_entry.id   2ca95f65c6a4699c6ff852e393f66800
#
_cell.length_a   1.000
_cell.length_b   1.000
_cell.length_c   1.000
_cell.angle_alpha   90.00
_cell.angle_beta   90.00
_cell.angle_gamma   90.00
#
_symmetry.space_group_name_H-M   'P 1'
#
loop_
_entity.id
_entity.type
_entity.pdbx_description
1 polymer ?
#
loop_
_entity_poly.entity_id
_entity_poly.type
_entity_poly.pdbx_seq_one_letter_code
_entity_poly.pdbx_strand_id
1 'polypeptide(L)'
;MTEDRKETIDEVNHNQGIDEEPVLSRVSRKASRQQKQKQKQERPASSVKKTLGSIGSAVKRYGSFASAILKSPVKTVVADGFSHFKYAVISMVLFSVIFSIGNWFQLKASKGRQLGYGVHHPFYDGFFVVLVYALIFLAVMVFSIWIVSRYMMKQKLLFKKIAADFGSLLVPVMALSVLWMIFAIVNITPLTTAFTILMFFGLLFSVSLLIQSIHQKADNVSLDLIYCVLAALAVGLIFIAASWPFISGYLTSSLIPL
;
A
#
# COMPACT_ATOMS: atom_id res chain seq x y z
N MET A 1 39.33 14.63 47.08
CA MET A 1 38.56 15.56 47.91
C MET A 1 37.17 15.05 47.86
N THR A 2 36.89 14.21 48.80
CA THR A 2 36.05 14.26 50.02
C THR A 2 34.61 14.01 49.66
N GLU A 3 34.14 12.71 49.93
CA GLU A 3 33.46 12.31 51.20
C GLU A 3 32.09 12.97 51.31
N ASP A 4 30.98 12.25 51.52
CA ASP A 4 30.53 11.34 52.59
C ASP A 4 29.22 10.68 52.16
N ARG A 5 28.98 9.40 52.19
CA ARG A 5 28.66 8.41 53.21
C ARG A 5 27.67 8.90 54.30
N LYS A 6 26.46 8.35 54.27
CA LYS A 6 25.72 7.96 55.49
C LYS A 6 24.71 6.86 55.24
N GLU A 7 25.03 5.71 55.80
CA GLU A 7 24.14 4.64 56.23
C GLU A 7 23.26 5.10 57.39
N THR A 8 22.08 4.46 57.55
CA THR A 8 21.48 4.00 58.82
C THR A 8 20.22 3.21 58.42
N ILE A 9 20.15 1.90 58.55
CA ILE A 9 19.98 0.98 59.68
C ILE A 9 18.63 1.16 60.41
N ASP A 10 17.88 0.00 60.36
CA ASP A 10 16.96 -0.57 61.34
C ASP A 10 15.59 0.08 61.59
N GLU A 11 14.53 -0.69 61.39
CA GLU A 11 13.91 -1.43 62.50
C GLU A 11 12.85 -2.43 62.07
N VAL A 12 13.01 -3.63 62.57
CA VAL A 12 12.07 -4.75 62.58
C VAL A 12 10.88 -4.39 63.48
N ASN A 13 9.67 -4.54 63.02
CA ASN A 13 8.55 -4.72 63.93
C ASN A 13 7.64 -5.83 63.49
N HIS A 14 7.77 -6.88 64.25
CA HIS A 14 7.01 -8.10 64.28
C HIS A 14 5.74 -7.80 65.07
N ASN A 15 4.59 -7.90 64.44
CA ASN A 15 3.35 -8.06 65.21
C ASN A 15 2.38 -9.04 64.55
N GLN A 16 2.27 -10.18 65.23
CA GLN A 16 1.25 -11.17 65.03
C GLN A 16 -0.10 -10.62 65.48
N GLY A 17 -1.16 -10.81 64.68
CA GLY A 17 -2.50 -10.42 65.01
C GLY A 17 -3.49 -11.21 64.14
N ILE A 18 -3.81 -12.39 64.63
CA ILE A 18 -5.07 -13.11 64.63
C ILE A 18 -6.11 -12.80 63.53
N ASP A 19 -6.38 -13.82 62.71
CA ASP A 19 -7.43 -13.91 61.70
C ASP A 19 -8.84 -13.81 62.31
N GLU A 20 -9.61 -12.83 61.91
CA GLU A 20 -11.06 -12.90 61.84
C GLU A 20 -11.53 -12.31 60.49
N GLU A 21 -11.80 -13.17 59.52
CA GLU A 21 -12.42 -12.75 58.23
C GLU A 21 -13.91 -12.43 58.46
N PRO A 22 -14.38 -11.21 58.25
CA PRO A 22 -15.79 -10.91 58.33
C PRO A 22 -16.51 -11.45 57.10
N VAL A 23 -17.55 -12.22 57.32
CA VAL A 23 -18.44 -12.92 56.36
C VAL A 23 -19.02 -11.98 55.27
N LEU A 24 -18.90 -10.68 55.42
CA LEU A 24 -19.35 -9.63 54.48
C LEU A 24 -18.53 -9.56 53.17
N SER A 25 -17.34 -10.16 53.07
CA SER A 25 -16.50 -10.10 51.88
C SER A 25 -16.96 -11.05 50.74
N ARG A 26 -17.69 -12.10 51.06
CA ARG A 26 -18.16 -13.07 50.04
C ARG A 26 -19.35 -12.60 49.21
N VAL A 27 -20.21 -11.74 49.74
CA VAL A 27 -21.38 -11.20 49.02
C VAL A 27 -20.93 -10.10 48.04
N SER A 28 -19.98 -9.25 48.43
CA SER A 28 -19.46 -8.20 47.60
C SER A 28 -18.65 -8.74 46.38
N ARG A 29 -17.92 -9.85 46.54
CA ARG A 29 -17.20 -10.52 45.45
C ARG A 29 -18.12 -11.19 44.41
N LYS A 30 -19.31 -11.67 44.80
CA LYS A 30 -20.30 -12.22 43.87
C LYS A 30 -20.98 -11.11 43.05
N ALA A 31 -21.31 -9.98 43.67
CA ALA A 31 -21.92 -8.83 42.99
C ALA A 31 -20.95 -8.22 41.95
N SER A 32 -19.67 -8.08 42.28
CA SER A 32 -18.67 -7.53 41.35
C SER A 32 -18.33 -8.48 40.17
N ARG A 33 -18.45 -9.80 40.37
CA ARG A 33 -18.30 -10.79 39.28
C ARG A 33 -19.50 -10.77 38.31
N GLN A 34 -20.73 -10.63 38.84
CA GLN A 34 -21.92 -10.51 37.99
C GLN A 34 -21.93 -9.21 37.17
N GLN A 35 -21.47 -8.09 37.74
CA GLN A 35 -21.30 -6.82 36.99
C GLN A 35 -20.23 -6.91 35.88
N LYS A 36 -19.09 -7.57 36.15
CA LYS A 36 -18.07 -7.82 35.13
C LYS A 36 -18.52 -8.75 34.02
N GLN A 37 -19.39 -9.75 34.33
CA GLN A 37 -19.94 -10.61 33.29
C GLN A 37 -20.99 -9.89 32.42
N LYS A 38 -21.86 -9.05 32.98
CA LYS A 38 -22.80 -8.23 32.19
C LYS A 38 -22.07 -7.22 31.29
N GLN A 39 -20.99 -6.59 31.76
CA GLN A 39 -20.17 -5.68 30.95
C GLN A 39 -19.40 -6.37 29.82
N LYS A 40 -19.12 -7.67 29.95
CA LYS A 40 -18.40 -8.43 28.91
C LYS A 40 -19.32 -8.92 27.78
N GLN A 41 -20.64 -8.97 28.04
CA GLN A 41 -21.64 -9.47 27.09
C GLN A 41 -22.22 -8.37 26.18
N GLU A 42 -22.05 -7.08 26.54
CA GLU A 42 -22.54 -5.94 25.74
C GLU A 42 -21.50 -5.33 24.77
N ARG A 43 -20.26 -5.88 24.71
CA ARG A 43 -19.16 -5.29 23.91
C ARG A 43 -19.00 -5.71 22.44
N PRO A 44 -19.60 -6.78 21.87
CA PRO A 44 -19.26 -7.10 20.48
C PRO A 44 -20.06 -6.34 19.40
N ALA A 45 -21.30 -5.91 19.69
CA ALA A 45 -22.15 -5.34 18.63
C ALA A 45 -21.93 -3.84 18.35
N SER A 46 -21.48 -3.05 19.33
CA SER A 46 -21.27 -1.61 19.15
C SER A 46 -19.95 -1.25 18.46
N SER A 47 -18.91 -2.08 18.65
CA SER A 47 -17.59 -1.86 18.00
C SER A 47 -17.64 -2.18 16.51
N VAL A 48 -18.36 -3.20 16.09
CA VAL A 48 -18.51 -3.58 14.67
C VAL A 48 -19.29 -2.51 13.90
N LYS A 49 -20.39 -1.97 14.48
CA LYS A 49 -21.12 -0.86 13.85
C LYS A 49 -20.29 0.42 13.71
N LYS A 50 -19.47 0.75 14.72
CA LYS A 50 -18.55 1.90 14.66
C LYS A 50 -17.47 1.73 13.59
N THR A 51 -16.92 0.51 13.46
CA THR A 51 -15.90 0.19 12.45
C THR A 51 -16.48 0.22 11.04
N LEU A 52 -17.67 -0.34 10.81
CA LEU A 52 -18.37 -0.30 9.52
C LEU A 52 -18.72 1.14 9.11
N GLY A 53 -19.21 1.99 10.04
CA GLY A 53 -19.48 3.40 9.77
C GLY A 53 -18.20 4.19 9.41
N SER A 54 -17.07 3.89 10.07
CA SER A 54 -15.77 4.48 9.77
C SER A 54 -15.25 4.08 8.37
N ILE A 55 -15.38 2.81 8.00
CA ILE A 55 -14.99 2.30 6.66
C ILE A 55 -15.84 2.96 5.57
N GLY A 56 -17.17 3.04 5.74
CA GLY A 56 -18.06 3.69 4.78
C GLY A 56 -17.72 5.16 4.54
N SER A 57 -17.39 5.90 5.60
CA SER A 57 -16.94 7.29 5.47
C SER A 57 -15.58 7.44 4.78
N ALA A 58 -14.66 6.52 5.02
CA ALA A 58 -13.35 6.50 4.36
C ALA A 58 -13.47 6.19 2.86
N VAL A 59 -14.30 5.21 2.49
CA VAL A 59 -14.58 4.87 1.09
C VAL A 59 -15.23 6.05 0.36
N LYS A 60 -16.19 6.73 0.98
CA LYS A 60 -16.84 7.92 0.39
C LYS A 60 -15.83 9.05 0.14
N ARG A 61 -14.94 9.32 1.12
CA ARG A 61 -13.88 10.34 0.98
C ARG A 61 -12.89 9.97 -0.12
N TYR A 62 -12.46 8.70 -0.20
CA TYR A 62 -11.59 8.23 -1.27
C TYR A 62 -12.28 8.32 -2.64
N GLY A 63 -13.55 7.95 -2.75
CA GLY A 63 -14.33 8.08 -3.98
C GLY A 63 -14.45 9.54 -4.47
N SER A 64 -14.67 10.49 -3.54
CA SER A 64 -14.66 11.92 -3.86
C SER A 64 -13.29 12.39 -4.37
N PHE A 65 -12.20 11.96 -3.72
CA PHE A 65 -10.83 12.24 -4.16
C PHE A 65 -10.55 11.66 -5.56
N ALA A 66 -10.86 10.38 -5.79
CA ALA A 66 -10.65 9.71 -7.07
C ALA A 66 -11.45 10.38 -8.20
N SER A 67 -12.70 10.76 -7.94
CA SER A 67 -13.53 11.44 -8.95
C SER A 67 -13.03 12.85 -9.27
N ALA A 68 -12.49 13.57 -8.30
CA ALA A 68 -11.87 14.88 -8.54
C ALA A 68 -10.63 14.75 -9.44
N ILE A 69 -9.78 13.75 -9.19
CA ILE A 69 -8.59 13.49 -10.01
C ILE A 69 -8.97 13.03 -11.43
N LEU A 70 -9.96 12.16 -11.58
CA LEU A 70 -10.40 11.72 -12.90
C LEU A 70 -10.91 12.86 -13.77
N LYS A 71 -11.53 13.90 -13.15
CA LYS A 71 -11.99 15.10 -13.87
C LYS A 71 -10.85 16.04 -14.27
N SER A 72 -9.82 16.16 -13.45
CA SER A 72 -8.71 17.11 -13.69
C SER A 72 -7.42 16.66 -13.01
N PRO A 73 -6.73 15.62 -13.55
CA PRO A 73 -5.59 14.99 -12.88
C PRO A 73 -4.43 15.97 -12.63
N VAL A 74 -4.08 16.79 -13.61
CA VAL A 74 -2.94 17.70 -13.52
C VAL A 74 -3.22 18.86 -12.55
N LYS A 75 -4.42 19.44 -12.60
CA LYS A 75 -4.78 20.58 -11.72
C LYS A 75 -4.78 20.18 -10.26
N THR A 76 -5.28 18.98 -9.95
CA THR A 76 -5.38 18.49 -8.57
C THR A 76 -4.00 18.19 -7.98
N VAL A 77 -3.08 17.64 -8.77
CA VAL A 77 -1.68 17.36 -8.32
C VAL A 77 -0.89 18.65 -8.08
N VAL A 78 -1.12 19.67 -8.92
CA VAL A 78 -0.39 20.95 -8.81
C VAL A 78 -0.88 21.80 -7.63
N ALA A 79 -2.18 21.72 -7.30
CA ALA A 79 -2.82 22.60 -6.32
C ALA A 79 -2.63 22.15 -4.86
N ASP A 80 -2.56 20.84 -4.60
CA ASP A 80 -2.66 20.32 -3.24
C ASP A 80 -1.31 19.81 -2.70
N GLY A 81 -0.95 20.34 -1.52
CA GLY A 81 0.20 19.89 -0.74
C GLY A 81 0.02 18.49 -0.14
N PHE A 82 0.69 18.22 0.98
CA PHE A 82 0.77 16.91 1.67
C PHE A 82 -0.55 16.24 2.10
N SER A 83 -1.72 16.90 1.95
CA SER A 83 -2.99 16.42 2.48
C SER A 83 -3.44 15.07 1.93
N HIS A 84 -2.98 14.71 0.72
CA HIS A 84 -3.45 13.51 0.01
C HIS A 84 -2.53 12.28 0.07
N PHE A 85 -1.42 12.32 0.84
CA PHE A 85 -0.48 11.19 0.92
C PHE A 85 -1.14 9.85 1.28
N LYS A 86 -2.10 9.86 2.23
CA LYS A 86 -2.83 8.64 2.62
C LYS A 86 -3.64 8.07 1.46
N TYR A 87 -4.29 8.90 0.69
CA TYR A 87 -5.09 8.47 -0.47
C TYR A 87 -4.20 7.98 -1.62
N ALA A 88 -3.03 8.59 -1.80
CA ALA A 88 -2.05 8.16 -2.78
C ALA A 88 -1.52 6.76 -2.48
N VAL A 89 -1.18 6.47 -1.23
CA VAL A 89 -0.76 5.12 -0.80
C VAL A 89 -1.89 4.12 -1.01
N ILE A 90 -3.13 4.49 -0.68
CA ILE A 90 -4.30 3.65 -0.94
C ILE A 90 -4.45 3.37 -2.44
N SER A 91 -4.25 4.37 -3.32
CA SER A 91 -4.29 4.17 -4.78
C SER A 91 -3.23 3.20 -5.27
N MET A 92 -1.99 3.28 -4.75
CA MET A 92 -0.91 2.35 -5.09
C MET A 92 -1.24 0.91 -4.68
N VAL A 93 -1.74 0.73 -3.45
CA VAL A 93 -2.14 -0.59 -2.95
C VAL A 93 -3.32 -1.13 -3.74
N LEU A 94 -4.37 -0.32 -3.98
CA LEU A 94 -5.54 -0.73 -4.77
C LEU A 94 -5.16 -1.12 -6.19
N PHE A 95 -4.31 -0.32 -6.87
CA PHE A 95 -3.81 -0.67 -8.20
C PHE A 95 -3.12 -2.03 -8.18
N SER A 96 -2.20 -2.26 -7.23
CA SER A 96 -1.47 -3.52 -7.11
C SER A 96 -2.39 -4.71 -6.83
N VAL A 97 -3.41 -4.54 -5.99
CA VAL A 97 -4.41 -5.57 -5.70
C VAL A 97 -5.25 -5.89 -6.93
N ILE A 98 -5.78 -4.87 -7.63
CA ILE A 98 -6.61 -5.05 -8.83
C ILE A 98 -5.80 -5.76 -9.93
N PHE A 99 -4.55 -5.32 -10.13
CA PHE A 99 -3.64 -5.91 -11.10
C PHE A 99 -3.34 -7.39 -10.77
N SER A 100 -3.11 -7.69 -9.50
CA SER A 100 -2.82 -9.06 -9.06
C SER A 100 -4.03 -9.99 -9.18
N ILE A 101 -5.23 -9.49 -8.88
CA ILE A 101 -6.48 -10.24 -9.07
C ILE A 101 -6.68 -10.58 -10.56
N GLY A 102 -6.56 -9.59 -11.44
CA GLY A 102 -6.70 -9.80 -12.87
C GLY A 102 -5.67 -10.80 -13.42
N ASN A 103 -4.41 -10.68 -12.98
CA ASN A 103 -3.35 -11.60 -13.38
C ASN A 103 -3.62 -13.04 -12.89
N TRP A 104 -4.13 -13.20 -11.68
CA TRP A 104 -4.54 -14.52 -11.17
C TRP A 104 -5.63 -15.16 -12.03
N PHE A 105 -6.65 -14.40 -12.46
CA PHE A 105 -7.69 -14.89 -13.35
C PHE A 105 -7.13 -15.25 -14.74
N GLN A 106 -6.24 -14.45 -15.31
CA GLN A 106 -5.57 -14.77 -16.58
C GLN A 106 -4.77 -16.06 -16.48
N LEU A 107 -3.99 -16.22 -15.40
CA LEU A 107 -3.19 -17.42 -15.18
C LEU A 107 -4.09 -18.65 -15.04
N LYS A 108 -5.18 -18.56 -14.31
CA LYS A 108 -6.18 -19.64 -14.19
C LYS A 108 -6.81 -19.99 -15.54
N ALA A 109 -7.16 -19.01 -16.33
CA ALA A 109 -7.77 -19.22 -17.64
C ALA A 109 -6.79 -19.82 -18.67
N SER A 110 -5.54 -19.40 -18.69
CA SER A 110 -4.52 -19.93 -19.60
C SER A 110 -4.16 -21.40 -19.28
N LYS A 111 -4.09 -21.76 -18.01
CA LYS A 111 -3.77 -23.11 -17.56
C LYS A 111 -4.92 -24.10 -17.69
N GLY A 112 -6.17 -23.63 -17.59
CA GLY A 112 -7.33 -24.45 -17.90
C GLY A 112 -7.42 -24.91 -19.37
N ARG A 113 -6.67 -24.23 -20.29
CA ARG A 113 -6.56 -24.63 -21.70
C ARG A 113 -5.43 -25.63 -21.96
N GLN A 114 -4.41 -25.66 -21.11
CA GLN A 114 -3.32 -26.65 -21.20
C GLN A 114 -3.71 -27.86 -20.35
N LEU A 115 -4.40 -28.80 -20.95
CA LEU A 115 -4.82 -30.06 -20.36
C LEU A 115 -3.67 -30.74 -19.61
N GLY A 116 -3.77 -30.86 -18.28
CA GLY A 116 -3.08 -31.90 -17.52
C GLY A 116 -1.94 -31.47 -16.58
N TYR A 117 -1.52 -30.22 -16.53
CA TYR A 117 -0.42 -29.84 -15.66
C TYR A 117 -0.90 -29.01 -14.45
N GLY A 118 -0.84 -29.63 -13.28
CA GLY A 118 -1.22 -29.03 -12.03
C GLY A 118 -0.36 -27.84 -11.65
N VAL A 119 -0.97 -26.68 -11.56
CA VAL A 119 -0.35 -25.52 -10.89
C VAL A 119 -0.38 -25.79 -9.41
N HIS A 120 0.80 -26.01 -8.80
CA HIS A 120 0.86 -26.36 -7.38
C HIS A 120 0.22 -25.31 -6.47
N HIS A 121 0.31 -24.02 -6.78
CA HIS A 121 -0.29 -22.94 -5.99
C HIS A 121 -0.71 -21.72 -6.84
N PRO A 122 -1.78 -21.79 -7.67
CA PRO A 122 -2.13 -20.70 -8.60
C PRO A 122 -2.50 -19.38 -7.88
N PHE A 123 -2.99 -19.45 -6.66
CA PHE A 123 -3.31 -18.26 -5.87
C PHE A 123 -2.05 -17.58 -5.33
N TYR A 124 -1.12 -18.36 -4.78
CA TYR A 124 0.14 -17.82 -4.28
C TYR A 124 0.92 -17.15 -5.42
N ASP A 125 1.08 -17.88 -6.49
CA ASP A 125 1.89 -17.47 -7.62
C ASP A 125 1.23 -16.32 -8.42
N GLY A 126 -0.03 -16.45 -8.77
CA GLY A 126 -0.74 -15.47 -9.59
C GLY A 126 -1.16 -14.20 -8.84
N PHE A 127 -1.31 -14.27 -7.53
CA PHE A 127 -1.77 -13.14 -6.72
C PHE A 127 -0.66 -12.55 -5.85
N PHE A 128 -0.10 -13.32 -4.90
CA PHE A 128 0.84 -12.75 -3.92
C PHE A 128 2.16 -12.29 -4.53
N VAL A 129 2.77 -13.10 -5.39
CA VAL A 129 4.03 -12.73 -6.04
C VAL A 129 3.86 -11.49 -6.89
N VAL A 130 2.76 -11.43 -7.67
CA VAL A 130 2.46 -10.27 -8.52
C VAL A 130 2.12 -9.04 -7.68
N LEU A 131 1.41 -9.19 -6.55
CA LEU A 131 1.12 -8.11 -5.62
C LEU A 131 2.39 -7.47 -5.07
N VAL A 132 3.29 -8.30 -4.54
CA VAL A 132 4.57 -7.83 -3.97
C VAL A 132 5.42 -7.18 -5.06
N TYR A 133 5.52 -7.81 -6.23
CA TYR A 133 6.25 -7.25 -7.37
C TYR A 133 5.71 -5.90 -7.81
N ALA A 134 4.39 -5.75 -7.95
CA ALA A 134 3.76 -4.50 -8.34
C ALA A 134 4.00 -3.40 -7.31
N LEU A 135 3.91 -3.71 -6.00
CA LEU A 135 4.20 -2.76 -4.93
C LEU A 135 5.67 -2.30 -4.95
N ILE A 136 6.62 -3.23 -5.12
CA ILE A 136 8.05 -2.92 -5.22
C ILE A 136 8.30 -2.07 -6.47
N PHE A 137 7.72 -2.43 -7.62
CA PHE A 137 7.85 -1.68 -8.86
C PHE A 137 7.37 -0.23 -8.70
N LEU A 138 6.18 0.00 -8.11
CA LEU A 138 5.67 1.34 -7.84
C LEU A 138 6.58 2.11 -6.87
N ALA A 139 7.11 1.45 -5.84
CA ALA A 139 8.05 2.07 -4.92
C ALA A 139 9.36 2.48 -5.62
N VAL A 140 9.88 1.64 -6.50
CA VAL A 140 11.08 1.94 -7.34
C VAL A 140 10.80 3.13 -8.26
N MET A 141 9.61 3.22 -8.86
CA MET A 141 9.23 4.36 -9.72
C MET A 141 9.18 5.67 -8.91
N VAL A 142 8.57 5.67 -7.73
CA VAL A 142 8.57 6.85 -6.84
C VAL A 142 9.97 7.24 -6.42
N PHE A 143 10.80 6.25 -6.08
CA PHE A 143 12.20 6.48 -5.67
C PHE A 143 13.04 7.03 -6.83
N SER A 144 12.83 6.54 -8.04
CA SER A 144 13.47 7.03 -9.26
C SER A 144 13.15 8.52 -9.49
N ILE A 145 11.88 8.90 -9.42
CA ILE A 145 11.47 10.30 -9.57
C ILE A 145 12.07 11.17 -8.46
N TRP A 146 12.17 10.65 -7.24
CA TRP A 146 12.79 11.38 -6.13
C TRP A 146 14.29 11.60 -6.35
N ILE A 147 15.02 10.58 -6.83
CA ILE A 147 16.45 10.71 -7.18
C ILE A 147 16.63 11.77 -8.27
N VAL A 148 15.87 11.67 -9.36
CA VAL A 148 15.96 12.64 -10.48
C VAL A 148 15.65 14.05 -10.00
N SER A 149 14.60 14.23 -9.22
CA SER A 149 14.24 15.55 -8.67
C SER A 149 15.34 16.14 -7.79
N ARG A 150 16.00 15.30 -6.98
CA ARG A 150 17.01 15.75 -6.03
C ARG A 150 18.37 16.03 -6.68
N TYR A 151 18.83 15.14 -7.57
CA TYR A 151 20.17 15.20 -8.14
C TYR A 151 20.22 15.94 -9.47
N MET A 152 19.25 15.75 -10.36
CA MET A 152 19.25 16.38 -11.67
C MET A 152 18.57 17.75 -11.66
N MET A 153 17.47 17.89 -10.91
CA MET A 153 16.73 19.16 -10.85
C MET A 153 17.11 20.02 -9.63
N LYS A 154 17.98 19.50 -8.74
CA LYS A 154 18.43 20.17 -7.50
C LYS A 154 17.28 20.62 -6.57
N GLN A 155 16.12 19.99 -6.67
CA GLN A 155 14.94 20.32 -5.87
C GLN A 155 14.95 19.54 -4.55
N LYS A 156 14.78 20.24 -3.42
CA LYS A 156 14.70 19.64 -2.08
C LYS A 156 13.28 19.15 -1.77
N LEU A 157 12.68 18.40 -2.67
CA LEU A 157 11.34 17.87 -2.46
C LEU A 157 11.37 16.71 -1.48
N LEU A 158 10.38 16.66 -0.59
CA LEU A 158 10.19 15.54 0.33
C LEU A 158 9.68 14.31 -0.44
N PHE A 159 10.23 13.14 -0.14
CA PHE A 159 9.79 11.87 -0.71
C PHE A 159 8.27 11.66 -0.59
N LYS A 160 7.70 12.04 0.57
CA LYS A 160 6.24 11.96 0.82
C LYS A 160 5.42 12.77 -0.18
N LYS A 161 5.93 13.92 -0.64
CA LYS A 161 5.24 14.75 -1.63
C LYS A 161 5.22 14.07 -2.98
N ILE A 162 6.37 13.58 -3.43
CA ILE A 162 6.49 12.86 -4.70
C ILE A 162 5.61 11.62 -4.72
N ALA A 163 5.61 10.85 -3.62
CA ALA A 163 4.73 9.69 -3.48
C ALA A 163 3.24 10.08 -3.49
N ALA A 164 2.86 11.21 -2.88
CA ALA A 164 1.49 11.72 -2.91
C ALA A 164 1.07 12.12 -4.32
N ASP A 165 1.92 12.87 -5.03
CA ASP A 165 1.65 13.35 -6.38
C ASP A 165 1.59 12.19 -7.37
N PHE A 166 2.55 11.23 -7.30
CA PHE A 166 2.56 10.05 -8.14
C PHE A 166 1.35 9.15 -7.91
N GLY A 167 1.01 8.85 -6.65
CA GLY A 167 -0.16 8.03 -6.33
C GLY A 167 -1.49 8.67 -6.74
N SER A 168 -1.54 10.01 -6.78
CA SER A 168 -2.68 10.73 -7.33
C SER A 168 -2.78 10.56 -8.85
N LEU A 169 -1.67 10.69 -9.58
CA LEU A 169 -1.62 10.46 -11.03
C LEU A 169 -1.86 8.98 -11.41
N LEU A 170 -1.71 8.06 -10.46
CA LEU A 170 -2.02 6.64 -10.67
C LEU A 170 -3.53 6.36 -10.73
N VAL A 171 -4.39 7.26 -10.22
CA VAL A 171 -5.86 7.04 -10.18
C VAL A 171 -6.46 6.77 -11.57
N PRO A 172 -6.14 7.52 -12.66
CA PRO A 172 -6.62 7.19 -13.99
C PRO A 172 -6.14 5.81 -14.48
N VAL A 173 -4.89 5.45 -14.17
CA VAL A 173 -4.33 4.13 -14.53
C VAL A 173 -5.02 3.02 -13.75
N MET A 174 -5.39 3.27 -12.49
CA MET A 174 -6.18 2.35 -11.68
C MET A 174 -7.58 2.14 -12.28
N ALA A 175 -8.22 3.18 -12.81
CA ALA A 175 -9.49 3.01 -13.50
C ALA A 175 -9.35 2.11 -14.76
N LEU A 176 -8.27 2.26 -15.53
CA LEU A 176 -7.94 1.37 -16.65
C LEU A 176 -7.67 -0.06 -16.16
N SER A 177 -7.02 -0.23 -15.01
CA SER A 177 -6.74 -1.56 -14.44
C SER A 177 -8.01 -2.30 -14.01
N VAL A 178 -9.04 -1.57 -13.58
CA VAL A 178 -10.37 -2.18 -13.30
C VAL A 178 -11.00 -2.73 -14.59
N LEU A 179 -10.97 -1.95 -15.67
CA LEU A 179 -11.47 -2.43 -16.96
C LEU A 179 -10.68 -3.63 -17.48
N TRP A 180 -9.35 -3.54 -17.38
CA TRP A 180 -8.46 -4.66 -17.71
C TRP A 180 -8.80 -5.92 -16.90
N MET A 181 -9.02 -5.80 -15.60
CA MET A 181 -9.40 -6.92 -14.73
C MET A 181 -10.72 -7.56 -15.17
N ILE A 182 -11.73 -6.75 -15.57
CA ILE A 182 -13.01 -7.26 -16.07
C ILE A 182 -12.79 -8.11 -17.33
N PHE A 183 -11.99 -7.61 -18.29
CA PHE A 183 -11.67 -8.36 -19.51
C PHE A 183 -10.81 -9.59 -19.23
N ALA A 184 -9.95 -9.55 -18.23
CA ALA A 184 -9.17 -10.69 -17.77
C ALA A 184 -10.07 -11.80 -17.20
N ILE A 185 -11.10 -11.45 -16.42
CA ILE A 185 -12.08 -12.39 -15.87
C ILE A 185 -12.89 -13.04 -16.99
N VAL A 186 -13.37 -12.23 -17.96
CA VAL A 186 -14.14 -12.73 -19.12
C VAL A 186 -13.24 -13.48 -20.14
N ASN A 187 -11.92 -13.38 -19.98
CA ASN A 187 -10.90 -14.04 -20.80
C ASN A 187 -10.93 -13.63 -22.29
N ILE A 188 -11.11 -12.33 -22.54
CA ILE A 188 -11.04 -11.75 -23.89
C ILE A 188 -9.60 -11.27 -24.13
N THR A 189 -8.75 -12.18 -24.62
CA THR A 189 -7.30 -11.96 -24.80
C THR A 189 -6.93 -10.68 -25.59
N PRO A 190 -7.55 -10.33 -26.73
CA PRO A 190 -7.19 -9.11 -27.46
C PRO A 190 -7.42 -7.85 -26.65
N LEU A 191 -8.53 -7.77 -25.90
CA LEU A 191 -8.82 -6.60 -25.05
C LEU A 191 -7.91 -6.54 -23.84
N THR A 192 -7.63 -7.67 -23.17
CA THR A 192 -6.68 -7.68 -22.07
C THR A 192 -5.29 -7.20 -22.49
N THR A 193 -4.81 -7.63 -23.67
CA THR A 193 -3.52 -7.16 -24.20
C THR A 193 -3.56 -5.66 -24.49
N ALA A 194 -4.60 -5.17 -25.17
CA ALA A 194 -4.75 -3.74 -25.46
C ALA A 194 -4.76 -2.88 -24.19
N PHE A 195 -5.52 -3.29 -23.17
CA PHE A 195 -5.56 -2.56 -21.88
C PHE A 195 -4.26 -2.69 -21.10
N THR A 196 -3.50 -3.80 -21.20
CA THR A 196 -2.15 -3.92 -20.62
C THR A 196 -1.22 -2.87 -21.23
N ILE A 197 -1.21 -2.75 -22.55
CA ILE A 197 -0.40 -1.73 -23.24
C ILE A 197 -0.83 -0.33 -22.82
N LEU A 198 -2.14 -0.07 -22.76
CA LEU A 198 -2.67 1.24 -22.35
C LEU A 198 -2.31 1.60 -20.90
N MET A 199 -2.36 0.62 -19.97
CA MET A 199 -1.91 0.82 -18.58
C MET A 199 -0.41 1.14 -18.50
N PHE A 200 0.41 0.44 -19.30
CA PHE A 200 1.85 0.70 -19.35
C PHE A 200 2.13 2.12 -19.84
N PHE A 201 1.50 2.56 -20.93
CA PHE A 201 1.59 3.95 -21.40
C PHE A 201 1.05 4.94 -20.37
N GLY A 202 -0.04 4.63 -19.67
CA GLY A 202 -0.58 5.43 -18.59
C GLY A 202 0.42 5.63 -17.44
N LEU A 203 1.15 4.59 -17.06
CA LEU A 203 2.22 4.69 -16.06
C LEU A 203 3.38 5.57 -16.53
N LEU A 204 3.87 5.37 -17.77
CA LEU A 204 4.93 6.20 -18.37
C LEU A 204 4.51 7.67 -18.43
N PHE A 205 3.26 7.92 -18.83
CA PHE A 205 2.70 9.27 -18.91
C PHE A 205 2.58 9.92 -17.53
N SER A 206 2.17 9.16 -16.50
CA SER A 206 2.11 9.64 -15.12
C SER A 206 3.48 10.09 -14.60
N VAL A 207 4.55 9.33 -14.90
CA VAL A 207 5.92 9.70 -14.55
C VAL A 207 6.33 10.97 -15.28
N SER A 208 6.07 11.05 -16.58
CA SER A 208 6.43 12.20 -17.42
C SER A 208 5.74 13.48 -16.94
N LEU A 209 4.43 13.41 -16.66
CA LEU A 209 3.65 14.55 -16.15
C LEU A 209 4.17 15.03 -14.80
N LEU A 210 4.51 14.10 -13.91
CA LEU A 210 5.02 14.47 -12.59
C LEU A 210 6.38 15.16 -12.70
N ILE A 211 7.31 14.62 -13.48
CA ILE A 211 8.61 15.23 -13.71
C ILE A 211 8.46 16.61 -14.37
N GLN A 212 7.56 16.74 -15.36
CA GLN A 212 7.25 18.03 -15.99
C GLN A 212 6.73 19.05 -14.98
N SER A 213 5.83 18.65 -14.09
CA SER A 213 5.27 19.55 -13.06
C SER A 213 6.33 20.01 -12.05
N ILE A 214 7.31 19.16 -11.74
CA ILE A 214 8.43 19.49 -10.87
C ILE A 214 9.41 20.43 -11.61
N HIS A 215 9.72 20.12 -12.87
CA HIS A 215 10.62 20.91 -13.71
C HIS A 215 10.12 22.35 -13.91
N GLN A 216 8.81 22.53 -14.14
CA GLN A 216 8.21 23.86 -14.30
C GLN A 216 8.29 24.75 -13.04
N LYS A 217 8.45 24.14 -11.86
CA LYS A 217 8.58 24.86 -10.58
C LYS A 217 10.04 25.10 -10.17
N ALA A 218 10.97 24.64 -10.96
CA ALA A 218 12.38 24.69 -10.64
C ALA A 218 13.06 25.90 -11.33
N ASP A 219 13.56 26.84 -10.53
CA ASP A 219 14.14 28.10 -11.04
C ASP A 219 15.52 27.93 -11.72
N ASN A 220 16.26 26.86 -11.39
CA ASN A 220 17.64 26.63 -11.86
C ASN A 220 17.86 25.17 -12.26
N VAL A 221 17.22 24.72 -13.33
CA VAL A 221 17.45 23.37 -13.86
C VAL A 221 18.58 23.41 -14.88
N SER A 222 19.63 22.63 -14.60
CA SER A 222 20.79 22.54 -15.50
C SER A 222 20.59 21.56 -16.65
N LEU A 223 19.57 20.69 -16.58
CA LEU A 223 19.30 19.63 -17.55
C LEU A 223 17.92 19.78 -18.16
N ASP A 224 17.83 19.44 -19.43
CA ASP A 224 16.57 19.48 -20.16
C ASP A 224 15.57 18.45 -19.62
N LEU A 225 14.28 18.76 -19.69
CA LEU A 225 13.17 17.93 -19.23
C LEU A 225 13.27 16.50 -19.76
N ILE A 226 13.64 16.34 -21.03
CA ILE A 226 13.72 15.05 -21.70
C ILE A 226 14.70 14.11 -20.98
N TYR A 227 15.89 14.60 -20.60
CA TYR A 227 16.89 13.79 -19.90
C TYR A 227 16.41 13.37 -18.50
N CYS A 228 15.68 14.25 -17.82
CA CYS A 228 15.10 13.93 -16.51
C CYS A 228 14.04 12.82 -16.61
N VAL A 229 13.18 12.87 -17.63
CA VAL A 229 12.18 11.84 -17.88
C VAL A 229 12.85 10.52 -18.27
N LEU A 230 13.81 10.57 -19.21
CA LEU A 230 14.54 9.37 -19.64
C LEU A 230 15.29 8.71 -18.48
N ALA A 231 15.93 9.51 -17.63
CA ALA A 231 16.64 8.96 -16.45
C ALA A 231 15.69 8.26 -15.48
N ALA A 232 14.52 8.82 -15.20
CA ALA A 232 13.55 8.18 -14.33
C ALA A 232 12.99 6.89 -14.94
N LEU A 233 12.70 6.89 -16.23
CA LEU A 233 12.23 5.70 -16.94
C LEU A 233 13.31 4.63 -17.06
N ALA A 234 14.58 5.02 -17.25
CA ALA A 234 15.70 4.10 -17.32
C ALA A 234 15.86 3.28 -16.02
N VAL A 235 15.68 3.92 -14.84
CA VAL A 235 15.70 3.20 -13.57
C VAL A 235 14.58 2.14 -13.50
N GLY A 236 13.37 2.48 -13.96
CA GLY A 236 12.27 1.52 -14.05
C GLY A 236 12.58 0.35 -15.00
N LEU A 237 13.17 0.64 -16.17
CA LEU A 237 13.57 -0.38 -17.14
C LEU A 237 14.70 -1.28 -16.60
N ILE A 238 15.70 -0.69 -15.92
CA ILE A 238 16.78 -1.44 -15.25
C ILE A 238 16.18 -2.37 -14.20
N PHE A 239 15.20 -1.90 -13.40
CA PHE A 239 14.53 -2.76 -12.43
C PHE A 239 13.80 -3.92 -13.10
N ILE A 240 13.06 -3.69 -14.19
CA ILE A 240 12.39 -4.75 -14.95
C ILE A 240 13.42 -5.72 -15.52
N ALA A 241 14.51 -5.22 -16.12
CA ALA A 241 15.57 -6.06 -16.68
C ALA A 241 16.28 -6.88 -15.61
N ALA A 242 16.59 -6.30 -14.45
CA ALA A 242 17.21 -6.98 -13.32
C ALA A 242 16.29 -8.04 -12.69
N SER A 243 14.99 -7.81 -12.70
CA SER A 243 14.00 -8.76 -12.20
C SER A 243 13.58 -9.81 -13.23
N TRP A 244 13.99 -9.67 -14.49
CA TRP A 244 13.62 -10.57 -15.58
C TRP A 244 14.01 -12.04 -15.35
N PRO A 245 15.19 -12.39 -14.84
CA PRO A 245 15.52 -13.79 -14.53
C PRO A 245 14.57 -14.40 -13.51
N PHE A 246 14.15 -13.61 -12.50
CA PHE A 246 13.18 -14.03 -11.50
C PHE A 246 11.80 -14.24 -12.13
N ILE A 247 11.34 -13.29 -12.95
CA ILE A 247 10.04 -13.34 -13.62
C ILE A 247 10.01 -14.46 -14.66
N SER A 248 11.07 -14.61 -15.47
CA SER A 248 11.16 -15.64 -16.50
C SER A 248 11.27 -17.04 -15.89
N GLY A 249 12.09 -17.21 -14.84
CA GLY A 249 12.17 -18.46 -14.09
C GLY A 249 10.82 -18.86 -13.49
N TYR A 250 10.07 -17.87 -13.00
CA TYR A 250 8.74 -18.05 -12.48
C TYR A 250 7.74 -18.41 -13.59
N LEU A 251 7.80 -17.75 -14.75
CA LEU A 251 6.96 -18.06 -15.92
C LEU A 251 7.31 -19.41 -16.51
N THR A 252 8.61 -19.76 -16.64
CA THR A 252 9.04 -21.04 -17.20
C THR A 252 8.77 -22.21 -16.27
N SER A 253 9.00 -22.09 -14.97
CA SER A 253 8.63 -23.12 -13.98
C SER A 253 7.12 -23.34 -13.93
N SER A 254 6.34 -22.34 -14.32
CA SER A 254 4.90 -22.45 -14.46
C SER A 254 4.47 -23.02 -15.82
N LEU A 255 5.36 -23.06 -16.83
CA LEU A 255 5.07 -23.50 -18.20
C LEU A 255 5.70 -24.86 -18.56
N ILE A 256 6.78 -25.25 -17.87
CA ILE A 256 7.50 -26.49 -18.15
C ILE A 256 7.44 -27.35 -16.89
N PRO A 257 6.61 -28.41 -16.85
CA PRO A 257 6.76 -29.46 -15.85
C PRO A 257 8.01 -30.27 -16.21
N LEU A 258 8.94 -30.35 -15.28
CA LEU A 258 10.00 -31.34 -15.29
C LEU A 258 9.44 -32.72 -14.98
#